data_687d937c497f6f127aeaad52a422d497
#
_entry.id   687d937c497f6f127aeaad52a422d497
#
_cell.length_a   1.000
_cell.length_b   1.000
_cell.length_c   1.000
_cell.angle_alpha   90.00
_cell.angle_beta   90.00
_cell.angle_gamma   90.00
#
_symmetry.space_group_name_H-M   'P 1'
#
loop_
_entity.id
_entity.type
_entity.pdbx_description
1 polymer ?
#
loop_
_entity_poly.entity_id
_entity_poly.type
_entity_poly.pdbx_seq_one_letter_code
_entity_poly.pdbx_strand_id
1 'polypeptide(L)'
;MTATEGLLRFQIVIAAIAALVVAGCTTRPDRDAIVADADCAPIRFDVYFATDQAELTPVAAEAVRMSAAKAAGCRVDRVRVLGLADAQGGATANLNLSERRAQAVTTALEATGLPTPVFEVQAAGDVGATTAAGANAPLRRRTEVLIESRPR
;
A
#
# COMPACT_ATOMS: atom_id res chain seq x y z
N MET A 1 65.62 26.42 -25.94
CA MET A 1 64.44 25.84 -25.32
C MET A 1 64.84 24.44 -24.87
N THR A 2 65.05 24.27 -23.57
CA THR A 2 65.64 23.07 -22.99
C THR A 2 64.57 22.00 -22.78
N ALA A 3 64.88 20.73 -23.02
CA ALA A 3 63.97 19.58 -22.89
C ALA A 3 63.26 19.48 -21.55
N THR A 4 63.79 20.11 -20.52
CA THR A 4 63.24 20.18 -19.14
C THR A 4 61.95 20.99 -19.03
N GLU A 5 61.77 22.07 -19.80
CA GLU A 5 60.55 22.89 -19.77
C GLU A 5 59.36 22.18 -20.43
N GLY A 6 59.59 21.35 -21.43
CA GLY A 6 58.54 20.57 -22.07
C GLY A 6 57.97 19.47 -21.14
N LEU A 7 58.84 18.84 -20.36
CA LEU A 7 58.44 17.77 -19.42
C LEU A 7 57.62 18.32 -18.25
N LEU A 8 58.00 19.48 -17.73
CA LEU A 8 57.29 20.14 -16.62
C LEU A 8 55.90 20.60 -17.03
N ARG A 9 55.75 21.16 -18.23
CA ARG A 9 54.44 21.57 -18.76
C ARG A 9 53.52 20.40 -19.05
N PHE A 10 54.07 19.28 -19.50
CA PHE A 10 53.31 18.03 -19.73
C PHE A 10 52.79 17.40 -18.45
N GLN A 11 53.58 17.42 -17.38
CA GLN A 11 53.17 16.94 -16.07
C GLN A 11 52.06 17.80 -15.41
N ILE A 12 52.12 19.13 -15.57
CA ILE A 12 51.10 20.04 -15.06
C ILE A 12 49.76 19.83 -15.77
N VAL A 13 49.77 19.57 -17.09
CA VAL A 13 48.54 19.31 -17.85
C VAL A 13 47.88 17.98 -17.45
N ILE A 14 48.69 16.93 -17.21
CA ILE A 14 48.15 15.63 -16.76
C ILE A 14 47.58 15.74 -15.34
N ALA A 15 48.21 16.49 -14.45
CA ALA A 15 47.72 16.73 -13.09
C ALA A 15 46.40 17.53 -13.08
N ALA A 16 46.23 18.49 -13.98
CA ALA A 16 45.00 19.28 -14.11
C ALA A 16 43.84 18.46 -14.68
N ILE A 17 44.09 17.52 -15.60
CA ILE A 17 43.05 16.64 -16.16
C ILE A 17 42.62 15.59 -15.12
N ALA A 18 43.53 15.07 -14.29
CA ALA A 18 43.20 14.12 -13.22
C ALA A 18 42.33 14.76 -12.11
N ALA A 19 42.47 16.06 -11.86
CA ALA A 19 41.68 16.76 -10.83
C ALA A 19 40.21 17.03 -11.26
N LEU A 20 39.94 17.09 -12.59
CA LEU A 20 38.57 17.34 -13.09
C LEU A 20 37.67 16.08 -13.10
N VAL A 21 38.23 14.87 -13.01
CA VAL A 21 37.45 13.64 -13.08
C VAL A 21 36.81 13.26 -11.70
N VAL A 22 37.27 13.84 -10.61
CA VAL A 22 36.77 13.51 -9.26
C VAL A 22 35.54 14.35 -8.82
N ALA A 23 35.18 15.42 -9.56
CA ALA A 23 34.04 16.28 -9.26
C ALA A 23 32.72 15.77 -9.87
N GLY A 24 32.67 14.57 -10.44
CA GLY A 24 31.49 13.95 -11.01
C GLY A 24 30.66 13.16 -10.00
N CYS A 25 29.58 13.79 -9.55
CA CYS A 25 28.34 13.15 -9.07
C CYS A 25 28.44 12.14 -7.95
N THR A 26 28.39 12.61 -6.71
CA THR A 26 27.83 11.83 -5.61
C THR A 26 26.56 12.45 -5.08
N THR A 27 25.59 12.80 -5.92
CA THR A 27 24.19 12.87 -5.49
C THR A 27 23.66 11.43 -5.49
N ARG A 28 24.06 10.63 -4.50
CA ARG A 28 23.27 9.45 -4.15
C ARG A 28 21.94 9.96 -3.64
N PRO A 29 20.81 9.50 -4.23
CA PRO A 29 19.51 9.80 -3.61
C PRO A 29 19.60 9.30 -2.18
N ASP A 30 19.19 10.15 -1.26
CA ASP A 30 19.19 9.85 0.16
C ASP A 30 18.34 8.58 0.36
N ARG A 31 18.99 7.48 0.75
CA ARG A 31 18.29 6.21 0.98
C ARG A 31 17.22 6.35 2.05
N ASP A 32 17.44 7.25 3.00
CA ASP A 32 16.52 7.49 4.09
C ASP A 32 15.25 8.22 3.58
N ALA A 33 15.36 9.10 2.57
CA ALA A 33 14.21 9.74 1.92
C ALA A 33 13.38 8.72 1.12
N ILE A 34 14.02 7.77 0.41
CA ILE A 34 13.32 6.73 -0.35
C ILE A 34 12.60 5.76 0.61
N VAL A 35 13.20 5.43 1.75
CA VAL A 35 12.61 4.56 2.77
C VAL A 35 11.46 5.27 3.49
N ALA A 36 11.58 6.56 3.81
CA ALA A 36 10.52 7.34 4.44
C ALA A 36 9.27 7.46 3.53
N ASP A 37 9.45 7.66 2.22
CA ASP A 37 8.35 7.67 1.26
C ASP A 37 7.73 6.28 1.06
N ALA A 38 8.51 5.20 1.18
CA ALA A 38 8.01 3.83 1.09
C ALA A 38 7.17 3.43 2.30
N ASP A 39 7.49 3.94 3.49
CA ASP A 39 6.77 3.62 4.73
C ASP A 39 5.33 4.16 4.75
N CYS A 40 5.01 5.18 3.95
CA CYS A 40 3.67 5.75 3.81
C CYS A 40 2.99 5.41 2.48
N ALA A 41 3.45 4.39 1.79
CA ALA A 41 2.81 3.90 0.57
C ALA A 41 1.39 3.37 0.85
N PRO A 42 0.47 3.45 -0.13
CA PRO A 42 -0.88 2.91 0.03
C PRO A 42 -0.87 1.43 0.44
N ILE A 43 -1.63 1.10 1.49
CA ILE A 43 -1.71 -0.25 2.05
C ILE A 43 -2.98 -0.92 1.53
N ARG A 44 -2.82 -2.08 0.87
CA ARG A 44 -3.93 -2.91 0.41
C ARG A 44 -3.92 -4.23 1.13
N PHE A 45 -5.09 -4.69 1.57
CA PHE A 45 -5.27 -6.01 2.14
C PHE A 45 -6.71 -6.49 2.03
N ASP A 46 -6.89 -7.79 2.11
CA ASP A 46 -8.19 -8.45 2.09
C ASP A 46 -8.49 -9.11 3.43
N VAL A 47 -9.73 -9.03 3.86
CA VAL A 47 -10.25 -9.69 5.05
C VAL A 47 -11.26 -10.75 4.61
N TYR A 48 -10.94 -12.03 4.81
CA TYR A 48 -11.77 -13.15 4.40
C TYR A 48 -12.73 -13.57 5.51
N PHE A 49 -13.92 -14.02 5.08
CA PHE A 49 -14.99 -14.46 5.95
C PHE A 49 -15.38 -15.91 5.68
N ALA A 50 -15.90 -16.59 6.72
CA ALA A 50 -16.57 -17.87 6.54
C ALA A 50 -17.88 -17.67 5.74
N THR A 51 -18.42 -18.77 5.24
CA THR A 51 -19.69 -18.77 4.49
C THR A 51 -20.79 -18.15 5.38
N ASP A 52 -21.56 -17.23 4.79
CA ASP A 52 -22.67 -16.51 5.43
C ASP A 52 -22.31 -15.73 6.73
N GLN A 53 -21.02 -15.61 7.04
CA GLN A 53 -20.56 -14.84 8.21
C GLN A 53 -20.08 -13.42 7.80
N ALA A 54 -20.30 -12.49 8.73
CA ALA A 54 -19.78 -11.13 8.69
C ALA A 54 -18.96 -10.78 9.94
N GLU A 55 -18.83 -11.71 10.88
CA GLU A 55 -18.01 -11.53 12.08
C GLU A 55 -16.54 -11.76 11.77
N LEU A 56 -15.69 -10.89 12.31
CA LEU A 56 -14.24 -11.06 12.21
C LEU A 56 -13.77 -12.17 13.14
N THR A 57 -13.03 -13.12 12.61
CA THR A 57 -12.28 -14.05 13.46
C THR A 57 -11.19 -13.30 14.22
N PRO A 58 -10.70 -13.80 15.37
CA PRO A 58 -9.60 -13.16 16.10
C PRO A 58 -8.36 -12.94 15.22
N VAL A 59 -8.06 -13.89 14.32
CA VAL A 59 -6.93 -13.77 13.37
C VAL A 59 -7.19 -12.65 12.36
N ALA A 60 -8.41 -12.52 11.83
CA ALA A 60 -8.78 -11.46 10.91
C ALA A 60 -8.72 -10.08 11.59
N ALA A 61 -9.23 -9.96 12.82
CA ALA A 61 -9.15 -8.73 13.59
C ALA A 61 -7.70 -8.31 13.86
N GLU A 62 -6.83 -9.26 14.18
CA GLU A 62 -5.40 -8.99 14.36
C GLU A 62 -4.73 -8.55 13.04
N ALA A 63 -5.06 -9.18 11.91
CA ALA A 63 -4.56 -8.76 10.60
C ALA A 63 -4.98 -7.33 10.23
N VAL A 64 -6.20 -6.92 10.55
CA VAL A 64 -6.69 -5.53 10.41
C VAL A 64 -5.84 -4.59 11.26
N ARG A 65 -5.63 -4.92 12.55
CA ARG A 65 -4.83 -4.12 13.49
C ARG A 65 -3.38 -3.96 13.00
N MET A 66 -2.74 -5.04 12.58
CA MET A 66 -1.37 -5.02 12.05
C MET A 66 -1.25 -4.21 10.76
N SER A 67 -2.24 -4.29 9.89
CA SER A 67 -2.27 -3.52 8.63
C SER A 67 -2.45 -2.02 8.91
N ALA A 68 -3.34 -1.66 9.83
CA ALA A 68 -3.53 -0.28 10.26
C ALA A 68 -2.27 0.30 10.94
N ALA A 69 -1.55 -0.52 11.71
CA ALA A 69 -0.31 -0.10 12.38
C ALA A 69 0.79 0.32 11.38
N LYS A 70 0.80 -0.20 10.16
CA LYS A 70 1.73 0.22 9.11
C LYS A 70 1.52 1.68 8.66
N ALA A 71 0.31 2.22 8.85
CA ALA A 71 0.01 3.62 8.59
C ALA A 71 0.32 4.54 9.79
N ALA A 72 0.81 3.98 10.92
CA ALA A 72 1.18 4.77 12.08
C ALA A 72 2.33 5.72 11.72
N GLY A 73 2.19 7.00 12.10
CA GLY A 73 3.18 8.03 11.74
C GLY A 73 2.91 8.72 10.40
N CYS A 74 2.10 8.13 9.52
CA CYS A 74 1.69 8.74 8.25
C CYS A 74 0.47 9.64 8.42
N ARG A 75 0.25 10.50 7.44
CA ARG A 75 -1.03 11.17 7.27
C ARG A 75 -1.95 10.26 6.45
N VAL A 76 -2.99 9.72 7.05
CA VAL A 76 -4.02 8.95 6.35
C VAL A 76 -5.03 9.93 5.76
N ASP A 77 -5.18 9.92 4.44
CA ASP A 77 -6.10 10.80 3.74
C ASP A 77 -7.47 10.13 3.56
N ARG A 78 -7.48 8.83 3.26
CA ARG A 78 -8.70 8.08 2.94
C ARG A 78 -8.54 6.59 3.27
N VAL A 79 -9.64 5.96 3.67
CA VAL A 79 -9.76 4.50 3.79
C VAL A 79 -10.96 4.05 2.96
N ARG A 80 -10.72 3.22 1.96
CA ARG A 80 -11.78 2.59 1.17
C ARG A 80 -12.01 1.17 1.67
N VAL A 81 -13.26 0.84 1.92
CA VAL A 81 -13.69 -0.47 2.39
C VAL A 81 -14.77 -0.99 1.47
N LEU A 82 -14.49 -2.06 0.73
CA LEU A 82 -15.43 -2.68 -0.21
C LEU A 82 -15.79 -4.09 0.26
N GLY A 83 -17.01 -4.26 0.73
CA GLY A 83 -17.58 -5.55 1.09
C GLY A 83 -18.05 -6.34 -0.12
N LEU A 84 -17.76 -7.64 -0.13
CA LEU A 84 -18.08 -8.55 -1.22
C LEU A 84 -18.73 -9.82 -0.68
N ALA A 85 -19.56 -10.46 -1.51
CA ALA A 85 -20.11 -11.80 -1.28
C ALA A 85 -19.79 -12.72 -2.47
N ASP A 86 -19.85 -14.03 -2.28
CA ASP A 86 -19.82 -14.99 -3.38
C ASP A 86 -21.22 -15.14 -4.02
N ALA A 87 -21.33 -15.95 -5.07
CA ALA A 87 -22.57 -16.11 -5.81
C ALA A 87 -23.58 -17.07 -5.14
N GLN A 88 -23.35 -17.48 -3.89
CA GLN A 88 -24.32 -18.31 -3.17
C GLN A 88 -25.41 -17.45 -2.55
N GLY A 89 -26.67 -17.83 -2.75
CA GLY A 89 -27.84 -17.08 -2.25
C GLY A 89 -28.40 -16.10 -3.26
N GLY A 90 -29.32 -15.26 -2.80
CA GLY A 90 -29.98 -14.25 -3.62
C GLY A 90 -29.28 -12.89 -3.55
N ALA A 91 -29.38 -12.09 -4.61
CA ALA A 91 -28.70 -10.81 -4.75
C ALA A 91 -28.94 -9.85 -3.55
N THR A 92 -30.18 -9.76 -3.05
CA THR A 92 -30.50 -8.92 -1.89
C THR A 92 -29.82 -9.41 -0.61
N ALA A 93 -29.79 -10.74 -0.39
CA ALA A 93 -29.11 -11.32 0.77
C ALA A 93 -27.61 -11.08 0.70
N ASN A 94 -27.01 -11.23 -0.50
CA ASN A 94 -25.58 -11.00 -0.76
C ASN A 94 -25.20 -9.52 -0.60
N LEU A 95 -26.06 -8.59 -1.03
CA LEU A 95 -25.85 -7.17 -0.78
C LEU A 95 -25.82 -6.89 0.73
N ASN A 96 -26.82 -7.32 1.47
CA ASN A 96 -26.88 -7.14 2.93
C ASN A 96 -25.70 -7.81 3.66
N LEU A 97 -25.23 -8.97 3.19
CA LEU A 97 -24.06 -9.66 3.74
C LEU A 97 -22.79 -8.85 3.49
N SER A 98 -22.60 -8.34 2.28
CA SER A 98 -21.45 -7.53 1.93
C SER A 98 -21.40 -6.20 2.70
N GLU A 99 -22.55 -5.57 2.96
CA GLU A 99 -22.67 -4.38 3.83
C GLU A 99 -22.23 -4.69 5.26
N ARG A 100 -22.73 -5.78 5.86
CA ARG A 100 -22.32 -6.17 7.22
C ARG A 100 -20.84 -6.47 7.32
N ARG A 101 -20.24 -7.10 6.29
CA ARG A 101 -18.79 -7.36 6.22
C ARG A 101 -17.99 -6.07 6.14
N ALA A 102 -18.40 -5.15 5.28
CA ALA A 102 -17.75 -3.85 5.18
C ALA A 102 -17.83 -3.09 6.52
N GLN A 103 -18.99 -3.09 7.16
CA GLN A 103 -19.18 -2.44 8.46
C GLN A 103 -18.32 -3.06 9.56
N ALA A 104 -18.22 -4.39 9.62
CA ALA A 104 -17.39 -5.08 10.62
C ALA A 104 -15.91 -4.70 10.49
N VAL A 105 -15.39 -4.62 9.26
CA VAL A 105 -14.00 -4.21 9.00
C VAL A 105 -13.80 -2.72 9.31
N THR A 106 -14.77 -1.86 8.95
CA THR A 106 -14.72 -0.42 9.26
C THR A 106 -14.64 -0.19 10.76
N THR A 107 -15.53 -0.82 11.53
CA THR A 107 -15.53 -0.73 13.00
C THR A 107 -14.20 -1.21 13.60
N ALA A 108 -13.62 -2.29 13.07
CA ALA A 108 -12.33 -2.78 13.53
C ALA A 108 -11.18 -1.80 13.20
N LEU A 109 -11.20 -1.14 12.03
CA LEU A 109 -10.26 -0.11 11.66
C LEU A 109 -10.37 1.15 12.53
N GLU A 110 -11.59 1.61 12.78
CA GLU A 110 -11.86 2.74 13.68
C GLU A 110 -11.31 2.48 15.09
N ALA A 111 -11.47 1.27 15.60
CA ALA A 111 -10.95 0.86 16.89
C ALA A 111 -9.41 0.85 16.98
N THR A 112 -8.69 0.89 15.85
CA THR A 112 -7.21 0.98 15.85
C THR A 112 -6.69 2.37 16.16
N GLY A 113 -7.55 3.38 16.20
CA GLY A 113 -7.15 4.77 16.45
C GLY A 113 -6.44 5.41 15.24
N LEU A 114 -6.71 4.94 14.02
CA LEU A 114 -6.24 5.65 12.82
C LEU A 114 -6.67 7.12 12.89
N PRO A 115 -5.74 8.07 12.59
CA PRO A 115 -6.09 9.49 12.61
C PRO A 115 -7.20 9.72 11.59
N THR A 116 -8.28 10.34 12.02
CA THR A 116 -9.58 10.58 11.38
C THR A 116 -9.53 10.61 9.84
N PRO A 117 -9.55 9.47 9.15
CA PRO A 117 -9.63 9.44 7.70
C PRO A 117 -11.07 9.62 7.24
N VAL A 118 -11.24 9.99 5.99
CA VAL A 118 -12.54 9.83 5.32
C VAL A 118 -12.73 8.34 5.00
N PHE A 119 -13.71 7.69 5.64
CA PHE A 119 -14.11 6.33 5.27
C PHE A 119 -15.04 6.36 4.07
N GLU A 120 -14.71 5.64 3.01
CA GLU A 120 -15.57 5.34 1.87
C GLU A 120 -15.97 3.88 1.96
N VAL A 121 -17.17 3.62 2.45
CA VAL A 121 -17.68 2.26 2.65
C VAL A 121 -18.64 1.93 1.51
N GLN A 122 -18.42 0.80 0.84
CA GLN A 122 -19.21 0.31 -0.27
C GLN A 122 -19.52 -1.18 -0.10
N ALA A 123 -20.62 -1.62 -0.66
CA ALA A 123 -21.02 -3.01 -0.74
C ALA A 123 -21.38 -3.35 -2.19
N ALA A 124 -20.80 -4.40 -2.72
CA ALA A 124 -21.03 -4.83 -4.09
C ALA A 124 -21.83 -6.15 -4.20
N GLY A 125 -22.23 -6.72 -3.05
CA GLY A 125 -22.92 -8.01 -3.05
C GLY A 125 -22.11 -9.09 -3.79
N ASP A 126 -22.76 -9.80 -4.68
CA ASP A 126 -22.20 -10.86 -5.53
C ASP A 126 -21.78 -10.40 -6.92
N VAL A 127 -21.73 -9.11 -7.19
CA VAL A 127 -21.26 -8.58 -8.48
C VAL A 127 -19.86 -9.10 -8.79
N GLY A 128 -19.71 -9.80 -9.91
CA GLY A 128 -18.47 -10.43 -10.33
C GLY A 128 -18.09 -11.69 -9.52
N ALA A 129 -19.03 -12.31 -8.81
CA ALA A 129 -18.79 -13.51 -8.01
C ALA A 129 -18.84 -14.81 -8.82
N THR A 130 -19.05 -14.73 -10.13
CA THR A 130 -18.97 -15.87 -11.05
C THR A 130 -17.82 -15.69 -12.03
N THR A 131 -17.16 -16.79 -12.34
CA THR A 131 -16.12 -16.83 -13.39
C THR A 131 -16.75 -16.69 -14.77
N ALA A 132 -15.93 -16.46 -15.81
CA ALA A 132 -16.39 -16.47 -17.21
C ALA A 132 -17.07 -17.79 -17.64
N ALA A 133 -16.73 -18.91 -16.96
CA ALA A 133 -17.37 -20.21 -17.15
C ALA A 133 -18.65 -20.40 -16.30
N GLY A 134 -19.11 -19.38 -15.58
CA GLY A 134 -20.31 -19.42 -14.75
C GLY A 134 -20.12 -20.12 -13.39
N ALA A 135 -18.91 -20.51 -13.02
CA ALA A 135 -18.64 -21.12 -11.72
C ALA A 135 -18.57 -20.06 -10.60
N ASN A 136 -19.02 -20.41 -9.39
CA ASN A 136 -18.90 -19.56 -8.22
C ASN A 136 -17.41 -19.28 -7.89
N ALA A 137 -17.11 -18.07 -7.47
CA ALA A 137 -15.80 -17.61 -7.02
C ALA A 137 -15.77 -17.46 -5.48
N PRO A 138 -15.44 -18.54 -4.71
CA PRO A 138 -15.49 -18.51 -3.24
C PRO A 138 -14.58 -17.47 -2.61
N LEU A 139 -13.48 -17.09 -3.27
CA LEU A 139 -12.55 -16.04 -2.81
C LEU A 139 -13.19 -14.64 -2.78
N ARG A 140 -14.42 -14.49 -3.29
CA ARG A 140 -15.21 -13.25 -3.15
C ARG A 140 -15.79 -13.05 -1.75
N ARG A 141 -15.74 -14.04 -0.86
CA ARG A 141 -16.14 -13.89 0.55
C ARG A 141 -15.12 -13.06 1.34
N ARG A 142 -14.95 -11.80 0.93
CA ARG A 142 -13.96 -10.90 1.54
C ARG A 142 -14.44 -9.45 1.59
N THR A 143 -13.73 -8.67 2.36
CA THR A 143 -13.76 -7.20 2.28
C THR A 143 -12.37 -6.73 1.84
N GLU A 144 -12.33 -5.92 0.80
CA GLU A 144 -11.12 -5.29 0.29
C GLU A 144 -10.92 -3.95 1.00
N VAL A 145 -9.70 -3.69 1.46
CA VAL A 145 -9.34 -2.44 2.14
C VAL A 145 -8.18 -1.78 1.41
N LEU A 146 -8.31 -0.49 1.19
CA LEU A 146 -7.23 0.38 0.73
C LEU A 146 -7.11 1.56 1.69
N ILE A 147 -5.96 1.66 2.36
CA ILE A 147 -5.56 2.82 3.15
C ILE A 147 -4.66 3.68 2.29
N GLU A 148 -5.10 4.89 1.96
CA GLU A 148 -4.32 5.89 1.23
C GLU A 148 -3.66 6.82 2.23
N SER A 149 -2.34 6.80 2.25
CA SER A 149 -1.53 7.58 3.18
C SER A 149 -0.34 8.23 2.48
N ARG A 150 0.21 9.26 3.12
CA ARG A 150 1.39 10.01 2.66
C ARG A 150 2.25 10.45 3.84
N PRO A 151 3.51 10.81 3.64
CA PRO A 151 4.35 11.42 4.66
C PRO A 151 3.72 12.69 5.25
N ARG A 152 4.03 12.97 6.52
CA ARG A 152 3.56 14.17 7.25
C ARG A 152 4.36 15.40 6.90
#